data_03e95d2b3920fbe9cdeacca7a6994467
#
_entry.id   03e95d2b3920fbe9cdeacca7a6994467
#
_cell.length_a   1.000
_cell.length_b   1.000
_cell.length_c   1.000
_cell.angle_alpha   90.00
_cell.angle_beta   90.00
_cell.angle_gamma   90.00
#
_symmetry.space_group_name_H-M   'P 1'
#
loop_
_entity.id
_entity.type
_entity.pdbx_description
1 polymer ?
#
loop_
_entity_poly.entity_id
_entity_poly.type
_entity_poly.pdbx_seq_one_letter_code
_entity_poly.pdbx_strand_id
1 'polypeptide(L)'
;AQALKGIIDACYFKPTIVNVVDSVKVVNPIMYKSFGYRALYHDMSAGLNNVTALSQIEYLIKFHFEWNYNRPDLVHDRNMKKHESIMERSLKKGGRRDVFLGVREFIGDVEYIDEYRFTTCRTAYDGSSIDFGYMFHHFNYPNNNQKKFKSIFAKVKMESGIINFDLDGVEYIEN
;
A
#
# COMPACT_ATOMS: atom_id res chain seq x y z
N ALA A 1 1.69 -4.78 -1.80
CA ALA A 1 0.64 -4.65 -0.78
C ALA A 1 1.09 -3.78 0.40
N GLN A 2 2.24 -4.05 1.03
CA GLN A 2 2.68 -3.38 2.28
C GLN A 2 2.80 -1.85 2.15
N ALA A 3 3.35 -1.33 1.06
CA ALA A 3 3.47 0.12 0.85
C ALA A 3 2.09 0.79 0.74
N LEU A 4 1.15 0.16 0.03
CA LEU A 4 -0.23 0.65 -0.08
C LEU A 4 -0.96 0.63 1.26
N LYS A 5 -0.76 -0.44 2.05
CA LYS A 5 -1.27 -0.51 3.43
C LYS A 5 -0.72 0.64 4.28
N GLY A 6 0.57 0.96 4.15
CA GLY A 6 1.18 2.10 4.85
C GLY A 6 0.52 3.44 4.52
N ILE A 7 0.09 3.64 3.27
CA ILE A 7 -0.68 4.83 2.83
C ILE A 7 -2.03 4.90 3.57
N ILE A 8 -2.76 3.79 3.60
CA ILE A 8 -4.07 3.72 4.27
C ILE A 8 -3.91 3.95 5.79
N ASP A 9 -2.88 3.33 6.40
CA ASP A 9 -2.57 3.51 7.82
C ASP A 9 -2.17 4.96 8.15
N ALA A 10 -1.53 5.69 7.23
CA ALA A 10 -1.25 7.12 7.39
C ALA A 10 -2.53 7.95 7.37
N CYS A 11 -3.53 7.55 6.58
CA CYS A 11 -4.84 8.18 6.57
C CYS A 11 -5.62 7.92 7.86
N TYR A 12 -5.72 6.65 8.26
CA TYR A 12 -6.38 6.29 9.51
C TYR A 12 -5.86 4.97 10.06
N PHE A 13 -5.30 5.04 11.26
CA PHE A 13 -4.84 3.88 12.01
C PHE A 13 -5.43 3.87 13.42
N LYS A 14 -5.89 2.70 13.85
CA LYS A 14 -6.25 2.38 15.24
C LYS A 14 -5.84 0.95 15.55
N PRO A 15 -5.34 0.68 16.77
CA PRO A 15 -4.98 -0.70 17.16
C PRO A 15 -6.15 -1.69 17.16
N THR A 16 -7.40 -1.18 17.15
CA THR A 16 -8.65 -1.95 17.11
C THR A 16 -8.90 -2.59 15.75
N ILE A 17 -8.36 -1.98 14.67
CA ILE A 17 -8.58 -2.39 13.29
C ILE A 17 -7.27 -2.73 12.59
N VAL A 18 -7.36 -3.54 11.55
CA VAL A 18 -6.29 -3.84 10.60
C VAL A 18 -6.78 -3.48 9.21
N ASN A 19 -6.10 -2.56 8.54
CA ASN A 19 -6.40 -2.23 7.15
C ASN A 19 -5.85 -3.31 6.22
N VAL A 20 -6.67 -3.77 5.28
CA VAL A 20 -6.36 -4.79 4.28
C VAL A 20 -6.56 -4.20 2.89
N VAL A 21 -5.58 -4.35 2.03
CA VAL A 21 -5.64 -3.90 0.64
C VAL A 21 -6.19 -5.03 -0.22
N ASP A 22 -7.34 -4.83 -0.85
CA ASP A 22 -7.98 -5.82 -1.72
C ASP A 22 -7.37 -5.79 -3.12
N SER A 23 -7.32 -4.61 -3.69
CA SER A 23 -6.77 -4.42 -5.04
C SER A 23 -6.25 -3.01 -5.27
N VAL A 24 -5.40 -2.89 -6.28
CA VAL A 24 -4.94 -1.60 -6.79
C VAL A 24 -5.12 -1.54 -8.29
N LYS A 25 -5.66 -0.43 -8.78
CA LYS A 25 -5.71 -0.13 -10.22
C LYS A 25 -4.59 0.87 -10.53
N VAL A 26 -3.71 0.50 -11.43
CA VAL A 26 -2.61 1.32 -11.96
C VAL A 26 -3.15 2.11 -13.14
N VAL A 27 -3.33 3.41 -12.97
CA VAL A 27 -3.98 4.26 -13.99
C VAL A 27 -2.97 4.66 -15.08
N ASN A 28 -1.88 5.28 -14.68
CA ASN A 28 -0.87 5.78 -15.60
C ASN A 28 0.15 4.71 -16.00
N PRO A 29 0.82 4.85 -17.15
CA PRO A 29 1.91 3.96 -17.54
C PRO A 29 3.01 3.94 -16.48
N ILE A 30 3.61 2.77 -16.26
CA ILE A 30 4.79 2.62 -15.41
C ILE A 30 5.97 3.30 -16.10
N MET A 31 6.37 4.45 -15.58
CA MET A 31 7.50 5.23 -16.08
C MET A 31 8.55 5.40 -15.00
N TYR A 32 9.81 5.43 -15.42
CA TYR A 32 10.94 5.63 -14.52
C TYR A 32 11.61 6.97 -14.80
N LYS A 33 12.06 7.61 -13.74
CA LYS A 33 12.89 8.81 -13.79
C LYS A 33 14.13 8.58 -12.93
N SER A 34 15.31 8.78 -13.53
CA SER A 34 16.57 8.72 -12.80
C SER A 34 17.06 10.13 -12.49
N PHE A 35 17.54 10.33 -11.27
CA PHE A 35 18.15 11.57 -10.83
C PHE A 35 19.29 11.29 -9.87
N GLY A 36 20.28 12.17 -9.89
CA GLY A 36 21.41 12.11 -8.98
C GLY A 36 21.29 13.15 -7.87
N TYR A 37 21.68 12.78 -6.66
CA TYR A 37 21.82 13.72 -5.57
C TYR A 37 23.15 13.50 -4.84
N ARG A 38 23.72 14.59 -4.29
CA ARG A 38 24.91 14.50 -3.45
C ARG A 38 24.52 14.14 -2.03
N ALA A 39 24.97 12.99 -1.57
CA ALA A 39 24.85 12.58 -0.19
C ALA A 39 26.13 12.97 0.57
N LEU A 40 25.96 13.55 1.77
CA LEU A 40 27.03 13.69 2.75
C LEU A 40 27.07 12.44 3.62
N TYR A 41 28.21 11.76 3.64
CA TYR A 41 28.42 10.62 4.49
C TYR A 41 28.89 11.06 5.90
N HIS A 42 28.87 10.13 6.84
CA HIS A 42 29.27 10.41 8.24
C HIS A 42 30.71 10.91 8.39
N ASP A 43 31.59 10.54 7.46
CA ASP A 43 32.99 11.00 7.39
C ASP A 43 33.16 12.37 6.72
N MET A 44 32.07 13.10 6.49
CA MET A 44 32.01 14.38 5.77
C MET A 44 32.42 14.31 4.30
N SER A 45 32.67 13.14 3.76
CA SER A 45 32.86 12.97 2.31
C SER A 45 31.55 13.12 1.57
N ALA A 46 31.59 13.58 0.32
CA ALA A 46 30.41 13.70 -0.55
C ALA A 46 30.47 12.68 -1.67
N GLY A 47 29.39 11.92 -1.83
CA GLY A 47 29.22 10.99 -2.94
C GLY A 47 28.04 11.34 -3.82
N LEU A 48 28.09 10.95 -5.09
CA LEU A 48 26.96 11.05 -6.00
C LEU A 48 26.16 9.73 -5.94
N ASN A 49 24.92 9.80 -5.46
CA ASN A 49 23.99 8.68 -5.48
C ASN A 49 22.99 8.87 -6.62
N ASN A 50 22.87 7.86 -7.48
CA ASN A 50 21.87 7.83 -8.53
C ASN A 50 20.68 7.01 -8.06
N VAL A 51 19.49 7.58 -8.13
CA VAL A 51 18.22 6.95 -7.76
C VAL A 51 17.35 6.86 -8.99
N THR A 52 16.78 5.68 -9.22
CA THR A 52 15.72 5.48 -10.21
C THR A 52 14.42 5.27 -9.48
N ALA A 53 13.46 6.14 -9.74
CA ALA A 53 12.16 6.12 -9.12
C ALA A 53 11.04 6.05 -10.16
N LEU A 54 9.88 5.55 -9.74
CA LEU A 54 8.67 5.65 -10.53
C LEU A 54 8.24 7.13 -10.63
N SER A 55 7.69 7.51 -11.77
CA SER A 55 7.20 8.88 -12.01
C SER A 55 5.76 8.87 -12.52
N GLN A 56 5.05 9.98 -12.30
CA GLN A 56 3.65 10.16 -12.71
C GLN A 56 2.72 9.04 -12.22
N ILE A 57 2.91 8.63 -10.96
CA ILE A 57 2.15 7.55 -10.35
C ILE A 57 0.72 8.02 -10.07
N GLU A 58 -0.25 7.22 -10.49
CA GLU A 58 -1.65 7.35 -10.09
C GLU A 58 -2.21 5.95 -9.82
N TYR A 59 -2.62 5.71 -8.56
CA TYR A 59 -3.18 4.46 -8.10
C TYR A 59 -4.57 4.67 -7.52
N LEU A 60 -5.54 3.85 -7.92
CA LEU A 60 -6.81 3.72 -7.22
C LEU A 60 -6.74 2.48 -6.34
N ILE A 61 -6.92 2.64 -5.03
CA ILE A 61 -6.74 1.57 -4.06
C ILE A 61 -8.12 1.18 -3.52
N LYS A 62 -8.48 -0.10 -3.67
CA LYS A 62 -9.63 -0.70 -2.99
C LYS A 62 -9.13 -1.42 -1.75
N PHE A 63 -9.77 -1.17 -0.61
CA PHE A 63 -9.39 -1.75 0.66
C PHE A 63 -10.59 -1.84 1.60
N HIS A 64 -10.47 -2.68 2.62
CA HIS A 64 -11.38 -2.77 3.75
C HIS A 64 -10.59 -2.79 5.06
N PHE A 65 -11.27 -2.77 6.18
CA PHE A 65 -10.65 -3.01 7.48
C PHE A 65 -11.33 -4.17 8.20
N GLU A 66 -10.54 -4.89 8.97
CA GLU A 66 -10.97 -5.99 9.83
C GLU A 66 -10.72 -5.66 11.30
N TRP A 67 -11.38 -6.40 12.20
CA TRP A 67 -11.09 -6.27 13.63
C TRP A 67 -9.75 -6.93 13.97
N ASN A 68 -8.94 -6.21 14.74
CA ASN A 68 -7.72 -6.78 15.28
C ASN A 68 -8.05 -7.73 16.45
N TYR A 69 -8.11 -9.02 16.17
CA TYR A 69 -8.39 -10.04 17.18
C TYR A 69 -7.23 -10.29 18.14
N ASN A 70 -6.02 -9.83 17.82
CA ASN A 70 -4.87 -9.88 18.72
C ASN A 70 -4.96 -8.87 19.87
N ARG A 71 -5.98 -7.99 19.85
CA ARG A 71 -6.22 -6.97 20.87
C ARG A 71 -7.62 -7.14 21.48
N PRO A 72 -7.82 -8.18 22.33
CA PRO A 72 -9.10 -8.41 22.99
C PRO A 72 -9.47 -7.30 24.01
N ASP A 73 -8.49 -6.56 24.51
CA ASP A 73 -8.66 -5.40 25.38
C ASP A 73 -9.45 -4.25 24.72
N LEU A 74 -9.50 -4.21 23.39
CA LEU A 74 -10.14 -3.16 22.61
C LEU A 74 -11.52 -3.54 22.04
N VAL A 75 -12.14 -4.60 22.53
CA VAL A 75 -13.47 -5.06 22.06
C VAL A 75 -14.52 -3.94 22.19
N HIS A 76 -14.46 -3.14 23.25
CA HIS A 76 -15.39 -2.03 23.49
C HIS A 76 -15.31 -0.92 22.42
N ASP A 77 -14.19 -0.81 21.69
CA ASP A 77 -13.99 0.16 20.61
C ASP A 77 -14.48 -0.35 19.23
N ARG A 78 -14.89 -1.63 19.11
CA ARG A 78 -15.34 -2.25 17.87
C ARG A 78 -16.73 -1.77 17.44
N ASN A 79 -16.76 -0.60 16.82
CA ASN A 79 -17.98 -0.01 16.25
C ASN A 79 -17.73 0.31 14.76
N MET A 80 -18.33 -0.47 13.86
CA MET A 80 -18.17 -0.36 12.41
C MET A 80 -18.45 1.07 11.91
N LYS A 81 -19.64 1.59 12.19
CA LYS A 81 -20.07 2.92 11.74
C LYS A 81 -19.14 4.04 12.20
N LYS A 82 -18.60 3.92 13.42
CA LYS A 82 -17.63 4.87 13.96
C LYS A 82 -16.35 4.89 13.13
N HIS A 83 -15.76 3.72 12.88
CA HIS A 83 -14.50 3.62 12.15
C HIS A 83 -14.66 3.99 10.68
N GLU A 84 -15.74 3.57 10.02
CA GLU A 84 -16.08 3.98 8.64
C GLU A 84 -16.19 5.51 8.53
N SER A 85 -16.98 6.14 9.38
CA SER A 85 -17.16 7.61 9.34
C SER A 85 -15.88 8.39 9.61
N ILE A 86 -14.97 7.87 10.45
CA ILE A 86 -13.69 8.51 10.71
C ILE A 86 -12.75 8.31 9.51
N MET A 87 -12.70 7.11 8.93
CA MET A 87 -11.91 6.79 7.75
C MET A 87 -12.31 7.69 6.58
N GLU A 88 -13.60 7.73 6.27
CA GLU A 88 -14.15 8.54 5.18
C GLU A 88 -13.80 10.04 5.33
N ARG A 89 -14.00 10.59 6.53
CA ARG A 89 -13.62 12.00 6.81
C ARG A 89 -12.13 12.24 6.67
N SER A 90 -11.31 11.27 7.05
CA SER A 90 -9.86 11.38 6.93
C SER A 90 -9.42 11.36 5.46
N LEU A 91 -9.98 10.45 4.66
CA LEU A 91 -9.70 10.34 3.23
C LEU A 91 -10.14 11.62 2.48
N LYS A 92 -11.34 12.14 2.76
CA LYS A 92 -11.83 13.40 2.17
C LYS A 92 -10.97 14.62 2.49
N LYS A 93 -10.16 14.55 3.56
CA LYS A 93 -9.18 15.60 3.91
C LYS A 93 -7.79 15.39 3.31
N GLY A 94 -7.57 14.32 2.52
CA GLY A 94 -6.25 13.96 2.02
C GLY A 94 -5.37 13.20 3.02
N GLY A 95 -5.98 12.61 4.05
CA GLY A 95 -5.27 11.88 5.10
C GLY A 95 -5.10 12.68 6.40
N ARG A 96 -4.53 12.04 7.42
CA ARG A 96 -4.22 12.64 8.74
C ARG A 96 -2.76 13.02 8.89
N ARG A 97 -1.90 12.44 8.07
CA ARG A 97 -0.45 12.64 8.04
C ARG A 97 0.00 12.68 6.59
N ASP A 98 1.19 13.19 6.36
CA ASP A 98 1.84 13.09 5.06
C ASP A 98 1.92 11.64 4.61
N VAL A 99 1.61 11.42 3.35
CA VAL A 99 1.61 10.10 2.73
C VAL A 99 2.85 9.98 1.86
N PHE A 100 3.55 8.85 1.99
CA PHE A 100 4.78 8.58 1.24
C PHE A 100 4.63 7.30 0.42
N LEU A 101 5.06 7.37 -0.83
CA LEU A 101 5.12 6.22 -1.74
C LEU A 101 6.48 5.51 -1.63
N GLY A 102 6.64 4.73 -0.57
CA GLY A 102 7.87 4.02 -0.25
C GLY A 102 8.77 4.81 0.68
N VAL A 103 9.63 5.66 0.15
CA VAL A 103 10.56 6.47 0.95
C VAL A 103 10.00 7.89 1.17
N ARG A 104 10.50 8.55 2.21
CA ARG A 104 10.00 9.84 2.70
C ARG A 104 10.12 10.99 1.69
N GLU A 105 11.01 10.86 0.73
CA GLU A 105 11.23 11.84 -0.32
C GLU A 105 10.11 11.85 -1.37
N PHE A 106 9.31 10.80 -1.45
CA PHE A 106 8.21 10.68 -2.43
C PHE A 106 6.86 10.90 -1.75
N ILE A 107 6.53 12.16 -1.55
CA ILE A 107 5.24 12.58 -1.00
C ILE A 107 4.17 12.32 -2.05
N GLY A 108 3.05 11.76 -1.62
CA GLY A 108 1.86 11.55 -2.45
C GLY A 108 0.64 12.23 -1.85
N ASP A 109 -0.29 12.59 -2.70
CA ASP A 109 -1.60 13.10 -2.32
C ASP A 109 -2.63 11.98 -2.29
N VAL A 110 -3.61 12.06 -1.39
CA VAL A 110 -4.71 11.12 -1.28
C VAL A 110 -6.03 11.83 -1.53
N GLU A 111 -6.82 11.25 -2.41
CA GLU A 111 -8.18 11.69 -2.72
C GLU A 111 -9.17 10.56 -2.44
N TYR A 112 -10.28 10.89 -1.79
CA TYR A 112 -11.39 9.94 -1.65
C TYR A 112 -12.13 9.82 -2.99
N ILE A 113 -12.29 8.59 -3.46
CA ILE A 113 -13.07 8.27 -4.66
C ILE A 113 -14.18 7.29 -4.31
N ASP A 114 -15.25 7.29 -5.09
CA ASP A 114 -16.33 6.32 -5.00
C ASP A 114 -16.02 5.05 -5.83
N GLU A 115 -16.84 4.02 -5.63
CA GLU A 115 -16.70 2.76 -6.37
C GLU A 115 -16.98 2.92 -7.86
N TYR A 116 -17.83 3.87 -8.23
CA TYR A 116 -18.11 4.18 -9.63
C TYR A 116 -16.86 4.67 -10.35
N ARG A 117 -16.10 5.60 -9.76
CA ARG A 117 -14.83 6.07 -10.32
C ARG A 117 -13.80 4.96 -10.41
N PHE A 118 -13.70 4.10 -9.39
CA PHE A 118 -12.80 2.95 -9.43
C PHE A 118 -13.12 2.03 -10.60
N THR A 119 -14.41 1.76 -10.86
CA THR A 119 -14.85 0.82 -11.90
C THR A 119 -14.70 1.41 -13.30
N THR A 120 -15.08 2.68 -13.50
CA THR A 120 -15.15 3.32 -14.83
C THR A 120 -13.83 3.95 -15.29
N CYS A 121 -12.88 4.19 -14.36
CA CYS A 121 -11.59 4.77 -14.69
C CYS A 121 -10.83 3.85 -15.65
N ARG A 122 -10.47 4.38 -16.81
CA ARG A 122 -9.60 3.69 -17.77
C ARG A 122 -8.16 3.70 -17.29
N THR A 123 -7.42 2.70 -17.71
CA THR A 123 -5.99 2.57 -17.41
C THR A 123 -5.18 2.56 -18.70
N ALA A 124 -3.89 2.86 -18.59
CA ALA A 124 -2.96 2.67 -19.71
C ALA A 124 -2.79 1.19 -20.11
N TYR A 125 -3.34 0.26 -19.31
CA TYR A 125 -3.19 -1.19 -19.45
C TYR A 125 -4.50 -1.91 -19.77
N ASP A 126 -5.54 -1.19 -20.21
CA ASP A 126 -6.82 -1.81 -20.57
C ASP A 126 -6.59 -2.92 -21.63
N GLY A 127 -7.10 -4.14 -21.34
CA GLY A 127 -6.92 -5.31 -22.17
C GLY A 127 -5.52 -5.95 -22.15
N SER A 128 -4.59 -5.43 -21.36
CA SER A 128 -3.23 -5.97 -21.22
C SER A 128 -3.10 -6.85 -19.99
N SER A 129 -2.17 -7.81 -20.04
CA SER A 129 -1.80 -8.65 -18.89
C SER A 129 -0.28 -8.60 -18.70
N ILE A 130 0.18 -8.31 -17.49
CA ILE A 130 1.60 -8.27 -17.12
C ILE A 130 1.82 -9.17 -15.90
N ASP A 131 2.77 -10.10 -16.02
CA ASP A 131 3.22 -10.92 -14.89
C ASP A 131 4.51 -10.29 -14.32
N PHE A 132 4.44 -9.86 -13.05
CA PHE A 132 5.59 -9.29 -12.34
C PHE A 132 6.41 -10.35 -11.61
N GLY A 133 5.97 -11.62 -11.64
CA GLY A 133 6.58 -12.69 -10.87
C GLY A 133 6.38 -12.55 -9.37
N TYR A 134 7.32 -13.05 -8.58
CA TYR A 134 7.24 -12.99 -7.14
C TYR A 134 7.72 -11.64 -6.62
N MET A 135 6.83 -10.95 -5.91
CA MET A 135 7.09 -9.67 -5.28
C MET A 135 6.86 -9.73 -3.77
N PHE A 136 7.59 -8.92 -3.02
CA PHE A 136 7.38 -8.78 -1.59
C PHE A 136 5.93 -8.32 -1.31
N HIS A 137 5.22 -9.09 -0.48
CA HIS A 137 3.85 -8.80 -0.10
C HIS A 137 3.77 -8.10 1.26
N HIS A 138 4.21 -8.77 2.32
CA HIS A 138 4.22 -8.21 3.68
C HIS A 138 5.20 -8.94 4.60
N PHE A 139 5.44 -8.34 5.76
CA PHE A 139 6.13 -9.01 6.87
C PHE A 139 5.12 -9.66 7.80
N ASN A 140 5.42 -10.90 8.19
CA ASN A 140 4.72 -11.58 9.26
C ASN A 140 5.56 -11.49 10.53
N TYR A 141 5.07 -10.71 11.48
CA TYR A 141 5.76 -10.45 12.74
C TYR A 141 5.49 -11.56 13.76
N PRO A 142 6.47 -11.87 14.65
CA PRO A 142 6.25 -12.82 15.71
C PRO A 142 5.03 -12.46 16.57
N ASN A 143 4.21 -13.47 16.84
CA ASN A 143 3.06 -13.39 17.74
C ASN A 143 3.01 -14.62 18.64
N ASN A 144 1.97 -14.76 19.47
CA ASN A 144 1.85 -15.90 20.41
C ASN A 144 1.88 -17.27 19.74
N ASN A 145 1.49 -17.35 18.45
CA ASN A 145 1.41 -18.60 17.69
C ASN A 145 2.62 -18.79 16.77
N GLN A 146 3.34 -17.74 16.44
CA GLN A 146 4.48 -17.76 15.52
C GLN A 146 5.68 -17.03 16.12
N LYS A 147 6.76 -17.79 16.37
CA LYS A 147 7.96 -17.27 17.05
C LYS A 147 8.99 -16.62 16.14
N LYS A 148 8.89 -16.77 14.82
CA LYS A 148 9.89 -16.30 13.86
C LYS A 148 9.32 -15.17 12.99
N PHE A 149 10.15 -14.17 12.72
CA PHE A 149 9.91 -13.17 11.69
C PHE A 149 10.03 -13.81 10.31
N LYS A 150 9.06 -13.53 9.44
CA LYS A 150 9.05 -14.06 8.07
C LYS A 150 8.71 -12.96 7.07
N SER A 151 9.35 -13.01 5.91
CA SER A 151 8.99 -12.20 4.74
C SER A 151 8.12 -13.03 3.80
N ILE A 152 6.96 -12.52 3.46
CA ILE A 152 6.00 -13.19 2.58
C ILE A 152 6.09 -12.58 1.19
N PHE A 153 6.28 -13.42 0.19
CA PHE A 153 6.27 -13.06 -1.23
C PHE A 153 5.05 -13.68 -1.89
N ALA A 154 4.46 -12.93 -2.82
CA ALA A 154 3.32 -13.40 -3.60
C ALA A 154 3.61 -13.26 -5.08
N LYS A 155 3.08 -14.16 -5.90
CA LYS A 155 3.09 -14.00 -7.35
C LYS A 155 2.10 -12.92 -7.73
N VAL A 156 2.60 -11.86 -8.36
CA VAL A 156 1.82 -10.67 -8.69
C VAL A 156 1.58 -10.62 -10.19
N LYS A 157 0.30 -10.55 -10.57
CA LYS A 157 -0.14 -10.38 -11.94
C LYS A 157 -1.07 -9.18 -12.03
N MET A 158 -0.87 -8.36 -13.03
CA MET A 158 -1.75 -7.25 -13.36
C MET A 158 -2.58 -7.60 -14.58
N GLU A 159 -3.90 -7.48 -14.48
CA GLU A 159 -4.84 -7.70 -15.58
C GLU A 159 -5.66 -6.43 -15.82
N SER A 160 -5.61 -5.91 -17.01
CA SER A 160 -6.27 -4.63 -17.38
C SER A 160 -5.99 -3.51 -16.37
N GLY A 161 -4.74 -3.41 -15.92
CA GLY A 161 -4.31 -2.40 -14.96
C GLY A 161 -4.65 -2.72 -13.49
N ILE A 162 -5.32 -3.83 -13.18
CA ILE A 162 -5.70 -4.20 -11.81
C ILE A 162 -4.79 -5.30 -11.28
N ILE A 163 -4.27 -5.08 -10.07
CA ILE A 163 -3.56 -6.07 -9.27
C ILE A 163 -4.44 -6.39 -8.07
N ASN A 164 -4.82 -7.65 -7.92
CA ASN A 164 -5.55 -8.14 -6.77
C ASN A 164 -4.59 -8.69 -5.72
N PHE A 165 -4.86 -8.40 -4.44
CA PHE A 165 -4.08 -8.87 -3.30
C PHE A 165 -4.86 -9.80 -2.38
N ASP A 166 -6.19 -9.81 -2.53
CA ASP A 166 -7.10 -10.71 -1.83
C ASP A 166 -7.42 -11.87 -2.77
N LEU A 167 -6.55 -12.88 -2.79
CA LEU A 167 -6.70 -14.00 -3.70
C LEU A 167 -6.63 -15.32 -2.96
N ASP A 168 -7.75 -16.03 -3.01
CA ASP A 168 -7.75 -17.47 -2.97
C ASP A 168 -6.89 -17.99 -4.15
N GLY A 169 -5.68 -18.44 -3.88
CA GLY A 169 -4.76 -18.97 -4.90
C GLY A 169 -3.51 -18.15 -5.18
N VAL A 170 -3.21 -17.11 -4.39
CA VAL A 170 -1.88 -16.49 -4.44
C VAL A 170 -0.84 -17.47 -3.90
N GLU A 171 0.18 -17.77 -4.69
CA GLU A 171 1.32 -18.55 -4.22
C GLU A 171 2.17 -17.67 -3.30
N TYR A 172 2.26 -18.04 -2.03
CA TYR A 172 3.13 -17.41 -1.05
C TYR A 172 4.41 -18.22 -0.88
N ILE A 173 5.55 -17.57 -0.94
CA ILE A 173 6.85 -18.15 -0.58
C ILE A 173 7.29 -17.50 0.73
N GLU A 174 7.57 -18.34 1.72
CA GLU A 174 8.17 -17.91 2.98
C GLU A 174 9.69 -18.07 2.90
N ASN A 175 10.40 -17.03 3.32
CA ASN A 175 11.87 -17.07 3.46
C ASN A 175 12.27 -17.00 4.93
#